data_fe6eefe0aa9f27777e5718baa6227a57
#
_entry.id   fe6eefe0aa9f27777e5718baa6227a57
#
_cell.length_a   1.000
_cell.length_b   1.000
_cell.length_c   1.000
_cell.angle_alpha   90.00
_cell.angle_beta   90.00
_cell.angle_gamma   90.00
#
_symmetry.space_group_name_H-M   'P 1'
#
loop_
_entity.id
_entity.type
_entity.pdbx_description
1 polymer ?
#
loop_
_entity_poly.entity_id
_entity_poly.type
_entity_poly.pdbx_seq_one_letter_code
_entity_poly.pdbx_strand_id
1 'polypeptide(L)'
;MAKVQHFSGISKRIPFEGFDFYDLFRVTFENSELGRMKRLLPLHEMAVNFGLVSNHPVRKRGRKSFFSPEGKVALMFLKMYTQLSAPKLLEQLNGNVHYQIFCDVYVNPLCPLTNYKLIDDIISELSDKLKIQQQQNILADAWKPYMKELDTFYTDATCYESEMRYPTDQKLLWECVGESYRMMCDACQRLGIHRPRTKYLDVEKANMEYVKQRKHKKSQQRRIIRRLLNLLGKILKEIRRMMREHNEQEVLTVREQSTLGIITKVYRQQKNHFDSNDPRESIPDRIVSISKPYVRPIVRGKEVKNVEFGAKCNNIQVDGISFIEKLSFNAFNEGTRLGHCIKMHKRLFGVDAKKIGGDTGYAGTANRDLCKELGIQTSFVKRGRPSAEKKREEDYVRQELARVRATQMEGSFGTQKEHYAMRRIKARKKKTEILYIFFGIHTANAVHMAQRLAELKETKAA
;
A
#
# COMPACT_ATOMS: atom_id res chain seq x y z
N MET A 1 -36.99 -0.78 -2.88
CA MET A 1 -35.60 -0.50 -3.30
C MET A 1 -35.26 0.92 -2.88
N ALA A 2 -34.18 1.12 -2.11
CA ALA A 2 -33.77 2.46 -1.67
C ALA A 2 -33.38 3.32 -2.89
N LYS A 3 -33.95 4.52 -3.00
CA LYS A 3 -33.53 5.52 -3.98
C LYS A 3 -32.14 5.99 -3.60
N VAL A 4 -31.21 6.02 -4.55
CA VAL A 4 -29.88 6.59 -4.35
C VAL A 4 -30.02 8.11 -4.29
N GLN A 5 -29.61 8.70 -3.16
CA GLN A 5 -29.60 10.15 -2.97
C GLN A 5 -28.21 10.58 -2.50
N HIS A 6 -27.75 11.74 -2.95
CA HIS A 6 -26.50 12.36 -2.51
C HIS A 6 -26.82 13.61 -1.70
N PHE A 7 -26.02 13.93 -0.66
CA PHE A 7 -26.26 15.10 0.18
C PHE A 7 -26.23 16.41 -0.60
N SER A 8 -25.42 16.49 -1.64
CA SER A 8 -25.38 17.63 -2.59
C SER A 8 -26.66 17.81 -3.42
N GLY A 9 -27.46 16.74 -3.57
CA GLY A 9 -28.69 16.72 -4.37
C GLY A 9 -29.97 16.46 -3.57
N ILE A 10 -29.88 16.35 -2.25
CA ILE A 10 -31.05 16.15 -1.42
C ILE A 10 -31.76 17.49 -1.19
N SER A 11 -33.02 17.55 -1.60
CA SER A 11 -33.95 18.54 -1.07
C SER A 11 -33.95 18.44 0.44
N LYS A 12 -33.77 19.56 1.09
CA LYS A 12 -33.45 19.75 2.53
C LYS A 12 -34.44 19.15 3.54
N ARG A 13 -35.35 18.28 3.15
CA ARG A 13 -36.37 17.69 4.04
C ARG A 13 -36.22 16.19 4.15
N ILE A 14 -36.00 15.71 5.38
CA ILE A 14 -36.31 14.32 5.77
C ILE A 14 -37.83 14.20 5.95
N PRO A 15 -38.39 12.98 5.83
CA PRO A 15 -39.82 12.73 6.03
C PRO A 15 -40.30 12.89 7.49
N PHE A 16 -39.58 13.64 8.32
CA PHE A 16 -40.06 14.13 9.62
C PHE A 16 -40.44 15.57 9.41
N GLU A 17 -41.71 15.89 9.45
CA GLU A 17 -42.22 17.22 9.24
C GLU A 17 -41.44 18.25 10.09
N GLY A 18 -40.84 19.23 9.42
CA GLY A 18 -40.20 20.39 10.04
C GLY A 18 -38.71 20.32 10.36
N PHE A 19 -38.01 19.20 10.12
CA PHE A 19 -36.57 19.10 10.36
C PHE A 19 -35.77 18.95 9.06
N ASP A 20 -34.79 19.85 8.88
CA ASP A 20 -33.79 19.67 7.85
C ASP A 20 -32.62 18.78 8.40
N PHE A 21 -32.54 17.54 7.92
CA PHE A 21 -31.53 16.60 8.39
C PHE A 21 -30.11 17.12 8.22
N TYR A 22 -29.84 17.84 7.13
CA TYR A 22 -28.54 18.42 6.89
C TYR A 22 -28.20 19.50 7.92
N ASP A 23 -29.12 20.42 8.20
CA ASP A 23 -28.88 21.50 9.14
C ASP A 23 -28.75 20.99 10.58
N LEU A 24 -29.47 19.91 10.94
CA LEU A 24 -29.39 19.28 12.26
C LEU A 24 -27.97 18.78 12.61
N PHE A 25 -27.30 18.14 11.64
CA PHE A 25 -25.97 17.57 11.85
C PHE A 25 -24.83 18.42 11.29
N ARG A 26 -25.14 19.47 10.54
CA ARG A 26 -24.15 20.31 9.85
C ARG A 26 -23.13 20.92 10.80
N VAL A 27 -23.58 21.58 11.84
CA VAL A 27 -22.68 22.27 12.79
C VAL A 27 -21.77 21.28 13.50
N THR A 28 -22.32 20.14 13.96
CA THR A 28 -21.54 19.12 14.62
C THR A 28 -20.53 18.44 13.67
N PHE A 29 -20.93 18.20 12.44
CA PHE A 29 -20.03 17.65 11.41
C PHE A 29 -18.92 18.63 11.04
N GLU A 30 -19.23 19.89 10.74
CA GLU A 30 -18.25 20.90 10.33
C GLU A 30 -17.20 21.18 11.42
N ASN A 31 -17.57 21.05 12.69
CA ASN A 31 -16.67 21.17 13.83
C ASN A 31 -15.91 19.89 14.17
N SER A 32 -16.32 18.76 13.63
CA SER A 32 -15.63 17.48 13.81
C SER A 32 -14.31 17.43 13.03
N GLU A 33 -13.43 16.49 13.38
CA GLU A 33 -12.20 16.21 12.62
C GLU A 33 -12.51 15.81 11.17
N LEU A 34 -13.53 14.96 10.95
CA LEU A 34 -13.98 14.58 9.60
C LEU A 34 -14.46 15.76 8.78
N GLY A 35 -15.19 16.70 9.38
CA GLY A 35 -15.64 17.92 8.70
C GLY A 35 -14.46 18.82 8.29
N ARG A 36 -13.47 18.98 9.18
CA ARG A 36 -12.22 19.69 8.85
C ARG A 36 -11.43 18.98 7.74
N MET A 37 -11.31 17.64 7.80
CA MET A 37 -10.70 16.87 6.73
C MET A 37 -11.41 17.05 5.40
N LYS A 38 -12.75 16.98 5.37
CA LYS A 38 -13.54 17.11 4.13
C LYS A 38 -13.29 18.45 3.45
N ARG A 39 -13.13 19.53 4.21
CA ARG A 39 -12.80 20.87 3.67
C ARG A 39 -11.42 20.97 3.05
N LEU A 40 -10.46 20.19 3.53
CA LEU A 40 -9.07 20.17 3.06
C LEU A 40 -8.84 19.20 1.90
N LEU A 41 -9.79 18.31 1.62
CA LEU A 41 -9.66 17.30 0.58
C LEU A 41 -10.26 17.80 -0.73
N PRO A 42 -9.47 17.91 -1.81
CA PRO A 42 -9.93 18.29 -3.15
C PRO A 42 -10.62 17.09 -3.83
N LEU A 43 -11.75 16.64 -3.25
CA LEU A 43 -12.42 15.40 -3.64
C LEU A 43 -12.89 15.41 -5.09
N HIS A 44 -13.33 16.58 -5.59
CA HIS A 44 -13.80 16.72 -6.97
C HIS A 44 -12.64 16.55 -7.96
N GLU A 45 -11.57 17.30 -7.77
CA GLU A 45 -10.37 17.26 -8.62
C GLU A 45 -9.74 15.86 -8.60
N MET A 46 -9.71 15.22 -7.44
CA MET A 46 -9.27 13.82 -7.31
C MET A 46 -10.19 12.88 -8.10
N ALA A 47 -11.52 13.04 -8.00
CA ALA A 47 -12.48 12.21 -8.72
C ALA A 47 -12.38 12.40 -10.24
N VAL A 48 -12.16 13.63 -10.72
CA VAL A 48 -11.88 13.93 -12.12
C VAL A 48 -10.61 13.22 -12.59
N ASN A 49 -9.54 13.31 -11.82
CA ASN A 49 -8.26 12.65 -12.15
C ASN A 49 -8.34 11.12 -12.12
N PHE A 50 -9.19 10.54 -11.28
CA PHE A 50 -9.54 9.12 -11.34
C PHE A 50 -10.42 8.76 -12.56
N GLY A 51 -10.86 9.74 -13.36
CA GLY A 51 -11.78 9.50 -14.47
C GLY A 51 -13.13 8.94 -14.02
N LEU A 52 -13.62 9.39 -12.86
CA LEU A 52 -14.94 9.03 -12.33
C LEU A 52 -16.03 10.00 -12.80
N VAL A 53 -15.62 11.24 -13.10
CA VAL A 53 -16.50 12.30 -13.63
C VAL A 53 -16.42 12.28 -15.13
N SER A 54 -17.58 12.23 -15.80
CA SER A 54 -17.66 12.29 -17.27
C SER A 54 -17.88 13.73 -17.71
N ASN A 55 -17.01 14.26 -18.55
CA ASN A 55 -17.13 15.59 -19.15
C ASN A 55 -18.26 15.68 -20.19
N HIS A 56 -18.82 14.56 -20.61
CA HIS A 56 -19.96 14.52 -21.50
C HIS A 56 -21.17 13.93 -20.76
N PRO A 57 -22.36 14.57 -20.87
CA PRO A 57 -23.57 14.02 -20.31
C PRO A 57 -24.04 12.83 -21.17
N VAL A 58 -23.30 11.73 -21.11
CA VAL A 58 -23.76 10.48 -21.68
C VAL A 58 -24.97 10.07 -20.86
N ARG A 59 -26.14 10.07 -21.45
CA ARG A 59 -27.36 9.46 -20.89
C ARG A 59 -27.10 7.97 -20.69
N LYS A 60 -26.41 7.62 -19.59
CA LYS A 60 -26.22 6.22 -19.21
C LYS A 60 -27.57 5.67 -18.82
N ARG A 61 -28.15 4.82 -19.68
CA ARG A 61 -29.27 3.95 -19.31
C ARG A 61 -28.76 3.00 -18.23
N GLY A 62 -29.32 3.06 -17.04
CA GLY A 62 -28.94 2.18 -15.93
C GLY A 62 -29.18 2.80 -14.57
N ARG A 63 -29.04 1.97 -13.50
CA ARG A 63 -29.17 2.40 -12.12
C ARG A 63 -28.03 3.38 -11.77
N LYS A 64 -28.35 4.52 -11.14
CA LYS A 64 -27.35 5.44 -10.60
C LYS A 64 -26.47 4.73 -9.58
N SER A 65 -25.16 5.04 -9.60
CA SER A 65 -24.24 4.58 -8.55
C SER A 65 -24.70 5.07 -7.19
N PHE A 66 -24.56 4.22 -6.16
CA PHE A 66 -24.91 4.59 -4.79
C PHE A 66 -24.02 5.72 -4.26
N PHE A 67 -22.72 5.68 -4.55
CA PHE A 67 -21.78 6.74 -4.20
C PHE A 67 -21.58 7.69 -5.38
N SER A 68 -21.52 9.00 -5.10
CA SER A 68 -21.04 9.99 -6.06
C SER A 68 -19.56 9.75 -6.40
N PRO A 69 -19.04 10.31 -7.50
CA PRO A 69 -17.60 10.25 -7.79
C PRO A 69 -16.73 10.71 -6.61
N GLU A 70 -17.07 11.82 -5.99
CA GLU A 70 -16.42 12.40 -4.81
C GLU A 70 -16.59 11.49 -3.59
N GLY A 71 -17.79 10.93 -3.41
CA GLY A 71 -18.10 9.99 -2.33
C GLY A 71 -17.28 8.70 -2.39
N LYS A 72 -16.94 8.21 -3.58
CA LYS A 72 -16.03 7.06 -3.75
C LYS A 72 -14.62 7.37 -3.26
N VAL A 73 -14.11 8.57 -3.55
CA VAL A 73 -12.79 9.02 -3.09
C VAL A 73 -12.81 9.23 -1.58
N ALA A 74 -13.82 9.92 -1.06
CA ALA A 74 -14.01 10.14 0.36
C ALA A 74 -14.09 8.81 1.15
N LEU A 75 -14.80 7.80 0.61
CA LEU A 75 -14.89 6.47 1.22
C LEU A 75 -13.51 5.82 1.43
N MET A 76 -12.55 6.05 0.54
CA MET A 76 -11.20 5.53 0.71
C MET A 76 -10.46 6.21 1.87
N PHE A 77 -10.59 7.53 2.00
CA PHE A 77 -10.06 8.24 3.17
C PHE A 77 -10.72 7.75 4.46
N LEU A 78 -12.05 7.60 4.47
CA LEU A 78 -12.78 7.07 5.61
C LEU A 78 -12.37 5.65 5.97
N LYS A 79 -12.13 4.80 4.96
CA LYS A 79 -11.66 3.42 5.18
C LYS A 79 -10.31 3.37 5.87
N MET A 80 -9.36 4.22 5.48
CA MET A 80 -8.03 4.27 6.12
C MET A 80 -8.11 4.91 7.50
N TYR A 81 -8.95 5.94 7.68
CA TYR A 81 -9.21 6.61 8.95
C TYR A 81 -9.79 5.67 9.99
N THR A 82 -10.78 4.85 9.60
CA THR A 82 -11.45 3.92 10.52
C THR A 82 -10.75 2.58 10.68
N GLN A 83 -9.87 2.20 9.76
CA GLN A 83 -9.21 0.89 9.66
C GLN A 83 -10.16 -0.31 9.58
N LEU A 84 -11.45 -0.07 9.36
CA LEU A 84 -12.49 -1.10 9.36
C LEU A 84 -12.42 -2.01 8.12
N SER A 85 -12.83 -3.26 8.26
CA SER A 85 -13.11 -4.14 7.12
C SER A 85 -14.30 -3.62 6.31
N ALA A 86 -14.43 -4.02 5.03
CA ALA A 86 -15.54 -3.56 4.20
C ALA A 86 -16.92 -3.84 4.81
N PRO A 87 -17.21 -5.04 5.38
CA PRO A 87 -18.49 -5.28 6.06
C PRO A 87 -18.73 -4.36 7.25
N LYS A 88 -17.72 -4.17 8.13
CA LYS A 88 -17.85 -3.31 9.29
C LYS A 88 -17.94 -1.81 8.93
N LEU A 89 -17.24 -1.39 7.88
CA LEU A 89 -17.35 -0.02 7.39
C LEU A 89 -18.76 0.26 6.86
N LEU A 90 -19.36 -0.70 6.15
CA LEU A 90 -20.73 -0.59 5.66
C LEU A 90 -21.75 -0.53 6.83
N GLU A 91 -21.56 -1.38 7.84
CA GLU A 91 -22.36 -1.36 9.06
C GLU A 91 -22.32 -0.01 9.77
N GLN A 92 -21.11 0.54 9.96
CA GLN A 92 -20.91 1.87 10.54
C GLN A 92 -21.50 2.98 9.68
N LEU A 93 -21.38 2.88 8.36
CA LEU A 93 -21.95 3.86 7.43
C LEU A 93 -23.48 3.91 7.53
N ASN A 94 -24.15 2.77 7.80
CA ASN A 94 -25.60 2.72 7.98
C ASN A 94 -26.08 3.52 9.20
N GLY A 95 -25.28 3.56 10.28
CA GLY A 95 -25.69 4.20 11.54
C GLY A 95 -25.00 5.53 11.85
N ASN A 96 -23.93 5.91 11.14
CA ASN A 96 -23.15 7.09 11.44
C ASN A 96 -23.38 8.20 10.42
N VAL A 97 -24.12 9.23 10.82
CA VAL A 97 -24.48 10.37 9.97
C VAL A 97 -23.25 11.15 9.52
N HIS A 98 -22.23 11.34 10.37
CA HIS A 98 -21.00 12.03 9.98
C HIS A 98 -20.25 11.27 8.86
N TYR A 99 -20.26 9.93 8.88
CA TYR A 99 -19.67 9.12 7.80
C TYR A 99 -20.46 9.25 6.50
N GLN A 100 -21.80 9.32 6.61
CA GLN A 100 -22.68 9.53 5.45
C GLN A 100 -22.43 10.91 4.84
N ILE A 101 -22.36 11.97 5.65
CA ILE A 101 -22.06 13.33 5.18
C ILE A 101 -20.66 13.39 4.58
N PHE A 102 -19.66 12.75 5.21
CA PHE A 102 -18.29 12.72 4.69
C PHE A 102 -18.22 12.07 3.30
N CYS A 103 -18.93 10.95 3.09
CA CYS A 103 -18.98 10.21 1.84
C CYS A 103 -20.03 10.70 0.84
N ASP A 104 -20.70 11.84 1.11
CA ASP A 104 -21.77 12.39 0.26
C ASP A 104 -22.86 11.35 -0.09
N VAL A 105 -23.30 10.60 0.90
CA VAL A 105 -24.27 9.51 0.73
C VAL A 105 -25.32 9.56 1.84
N TYR A 106 -26.57 9.36 1.47
CA TYR A 106 -27.64 9.17 2.43
C TYR A 106 -28.08 7.71 2.46
N VAL A 107 -28.10 7.13 3.65
CA VAL A 107 -28.62 5.79 3.87
C VAL A 107 -29.95 5.87 4.61
N ASN A 108 -31.02 5.41 3.95
CA ASN A 108 -32.32 5.34 4.60
C ASN A 108 -32.27 4.31 5.75
N PRO A 109 -32.54 4.72 7.01
CA PRO A 109 -32.51 3.82 8.16
C PRO A 109 -33.46 2.63 8.03
N LEU A 110 -34.56 2.79 7.29
CA LEU A 110 -35.53 1.70 7.03
C LEU A 110 -35.08 0.72 5.94
N CYS A 111 -34.03 1.10 5.17
CA CYS A 111 -33.47 0.29 4.08
C CYS A 111 -31.93 0.34 4.11
N PRO A 112 -31.28 -0.24 5.14
CA PRO A 112 -29.83 -0.19 5.29
C PRO A 112 -29.13 -0.92 4.15
N LEU A 113 -27.87 -0.53 3.90
CA LEU A 113 -27.00 -1.19 2.94
C LEU A 113 -26.55 -2.55 3.51
N THR A 114 -26.72 -3.60 2.74
CA THR A 114 -26.32 -4.97 3.12
C THR A 114 -25.17 -5.51 2.27
N ASN A 115 -25.01 -4.98 1.04
CA ASN A 115 -24.02 -5.48 0.10
C ASN A 115 -22.67 -4.78 0.27
N TYR A 116 -21.77 -5.35 1.09
CA TYR A 116 -20.41 -4.83 1.28
C TYR A 116 -19.51 -4.90 0.04
N LYS A 117 -19.87 -5.69 -0.98
CA LYS A 117 -19.13 -5.74 -2.26
C LYS A 117 -19.09 -4.39 -2.97
N LEU A 118 -20.04 -3.49 -2.68
CA LEU A 118 -19.99 -2.09 -3.17
C LEU A 118 -18.67 -1.39 -2.80
N ILE A 119 -18.15 -1.64 -1.61
CA ILE A 119 -16.88 -1.07 -1.14
C ILE A 119 -15.70 -1.74 -1.88
N ASP A 120 -15.74 -3.06 -2.04
CA ASP A 120 -14.68 -3.80 -2.75
C ASP A 120 -14.63 -3.43 -4.24
N ASP A 121 -15.78 -3.16 -4.87
CA ASP A 121 -15.87 -2.69 -6.26
C ASP A 121 -15.27 -1.29 -6.42
N ILE A 122 -15.54 -0.36 -5.48
CA ILE A 122 -14.92 0.97 -5.46
C ILE A 122 -13.41 0.86 -5.30
N ILE A 123 -12.94 0.03 -4.36
CA ILE A 123 -11.49 -0.22 -4.15
C ILE A 123 -10.85 -0.74 -5.45
N SER A 124 -11.51 -1.69 -6.13
CA SER A 124 -11.00 -2.24 -7.38
C SER A 124 -10.95 -1.17 -8.48
N GLU A 125 -12.03 -0.40 -8.65
CA GLU A 125 -12.11 0.68 -9.63
C GLU A 125 -11.01 1.73 -9.42
N LEU A 126 -10.84 2.22 -8.19
CA LEU A 126 -9.82 3.23 -7.88
C LEU A 126 -8.40 2.66 -7.98
N SER A 127 -8.19 1.38 -7.64
CA SER A 127 -6.88 0.76 -7.74
C SER A 127 -6.38 0.62 -9.18
N ASP A 128 -7.30 0.45 -10.13
CA ASP A 128 -6.98 0.36 -11.56
C ASP A 128 -6.67 1.73 -12.18
N LYS A 129 -7.22 2.80 -11.61
CA LYS A 129 -7.14 4.17 -12.14
C LYS A 129 -6.13 5.07 -11.42
N LEU A 130 -5.50 4.60 -10.32
CA LEU A 130 -4.61 5.42 -9.50
C LEU A 130 -3.36 5.88 -10.26
N LYS A 131 -3.16 7.19 -10.35
CA LYS A 131 -1.97 7.87 -10.85
C LYS A 131 -1.35 8.67 -9.70
N ILE A 132 -0.45 8.04 -8.92
CA ILE A 132 0.10 8.58 -7.67
C ILE A 132 0.59 10.02 -7.83
N GLN A 133 1.44 10.30 -8.83
CA GLN A 133 2.04 11.63 -8.99
C GLN A 133 0.99 12.72 -9.26
N GLN A 134 -0.01 12.42 -10.09
CA GLN A 134 -1.06 13.38 -10.41
C GLN A 134 -1.96 13.66 -9.21
N GLN A 135 -2.35 12.61 -8.48
CA GLN A 135 -3.14 12.76 -7.26
C GLN A 135 -2.39 13.54 -6.18
N GLN A 136 -1.07 13.33 -6.06
CA GLN A 136 -0.26 14.08 -5.11
C GLN A 136 -0.09 15.56 -5.48
N ASN A 137 -0.03 15.90 -6.77
CA ASN A 137 -0.02 17.30 -7.21
C ASN A 137 -1.33 18.01 -6.76
N ILE A 138 -2.48 17.38 -6.99
CA ILE A 138 -3.80 17.91 -6.57
C ILE A 138 -3.84 18.12 -5.05
N LEU A 139 -3.36 17.15 -4.27
CA LEU A 139 -3.32 17.25 -2.81
C LEU A 139 -2.34 18.33 -2.34
N ALA A 140 -1.15 18.44 -2.96
CA ALA A 140 -0.17 19.46 -2.63
C ALA A 140 -0.70 20.87 -2.90
N ASP A 141 -1.35 21.09 -4.05
CA ASP A 141 -1.96 22.37 -4.40
C ASP A 141 -3.03 22.78 -3.41
N ALA A 142 -3.87 21.84 -2.95
CA ALA A 142 -4.91 22.09 -1.97
C ALA A 142 -4.36 22.39 -0.56
N TRP A 143 -3.24 21.75 -0.17
CA TRP A 143 -2.68 21.88 1.17
C TRP A 143 -1.64 22.99 1.32
N LYS A 144 -0.97 23.37 0.23
CA LYS A 144 0.06 24.40 0.18
C LYS A 144 -0.31 25.72 0.89
N PRO A 145 -1.55 26.27 0.78
CA PRO A 145 -1.94 27.47 1.51
C PRO A 145 -1.90 27.36 3.04
N TYR A 146 -1.89 26.15 3.58
CA TYR A 146 -1.88 25.86 5.01
C TYR A 146 -0.51 25.40 5.53
N MET A 147 0.52 25.37 4.66
CA MET A 147 1.88 24.96 4.99
C MET A 147 2.77 26.19 5.16
N LYS A 148 3.72 26.13 6.09
CA LYS A 148 4.56 27.29 6.48
C LYS A 148 5.95 27.23 5.85
N GLU A 149 6.64 26.09 5.94
CA GLU A 149 8.04 25.93 5.51
C GLU A 149 8.11 25.09 4.23
N LEU A 150 7.97 25.76 3.08
CA LEU A 150 7.94 25.07 1.79
C LEU A 150 9.34 24.83 1.18
N ASP A 151 10.40 25.50 1.65
CA ASP A 151 11.75 25.41 1.12
C ASP A 151 12.65 24.38 1.84
N THR A 152 12.06 23.68 2.81
CA THR A 152 12.72 22.65 3.60
C THR A 152 12.00 21.31 3.43
N PHE A 153 12.72 20.23 3.11
CA PHE A 153 12.14 18.90 3.13
C PHE A 153 13.04 17.86 3.80
N TYR A 154 12.41 16.82 4.29
CA TYR A 154 13.05 15.64 4.85
C TYR A 154 12.82 14.45 3.93
N THR A 155 13.77 13.52 3.85
CA THR A 155 13.61 12.29 3.05
C THR A 155 14.11 11.09 3.81
N ASP A 156 13.32 10.02 3.73
CA ASP A 156 13.64 8.71 4.29
C ASP A 156 12.79 7.62 3.63
N ALA A 157 13.23 6.37 3.76
CA ALA A 157 12.51 5.23 3.23
C ALA A 157 12.03 4.29 4.34
N THR A 158 10.79 3.85 4.21
CA THR A 158 10.22 2.80 5.07
C THR A 158 9.71 1.62 4.25
N CYS A 159 9.43 0.50 4.90
CA CYS A 159 8.71 -0.61 4.29
C CYS A 159 7.32 -0.73 4.91
N TYR A 160 6.30 -0.81 4.05
CA TYR A 160 4.93 -1.18 4.43
C TYR A 160 4.74 -2.65 4.11
N GLU A 161 4.56 -3.47 5.16
CA GLU A 161 4.54 -4.91 5.00
C GLU A 161 3.25 -5.40 4.35
N SER A 162 3.39 -6.32 3.39
CA SER A 162 2.26 -7.06 2.83
C SER A 162 1.74 -8.09 3.83
N GLU A 163 0.43 -8.23 3.95
CA GLU A 163 -0.15 -9.34 4.73
C GLU A 163 0.18 -10.66 4.03
N MET A 164 1.12 -11.39 4.57
CA MET A 164 1.53 -12.71 4.10
C MET A 164 2.18 -13.51 5.23
N ARG A 165 2.16 -14.84 5.12
CA ARG A 165 2.88 -15.71 6.02
C ARG A 165 4.39 -15.54 5.82
N TYR A 166 5.16 -15.56 6.91
CA TYR A 166 6.63 -15.53 6.81
C TYR A 166 7.13 -16.66 5.91
N PRO A 167 7.79 -16.36 4.80
CA PRO A 167 8.19 -17.35 3.80
C PRO A 167 9.46 -18.09 4.26
N THR A 168 9.37 -19.43 4.32
CA THR A 168 10.53 -20.32 4.32
C THR A 168 10.47 -21.15 3.05
N ASP A 169 11.61 -21.68 2.59
CA ASP A 169 11.65 -22.49 1.38
C ASP A 169 10.73 -23.70 1.48
N GLN A 170 10.69 -24.36 2.63
CA GLN A 170 9.79 -25.47 2.89
C GLN A 170 8.32 -25.08 2.77
N LYS A 171 7.90 -23.94 3.37
CA LYS A 171 6.51 -23.48 3.30
C LYS A 171 6.11 -23.09 1.87
N LEU A 172 6.98 -22.37 1.17
CA LEU A 172 6.74 -21.96 -0.21
C LEU A 172 6.61 -23.17 -1.13
N LEU A 173 7.52 -24.14 -1.02
CA LEU A 173 7.46 -25.38 -1.80
C LEU A 173 6.20 -26.20 -1.47
N TRP A 174 5.81 -26.29 -0.20
CA TRP A 174 4.59 -26.98 0.18
C TRP A 174 3.34 -26.32 -0.39
N GLU A 175 3.25 -24.98 -0.36
CA GLU A 175 2.17 -24.25 -1.02
C GLU A 175 2.13 -24.52 -2.54
N CYS A 176 3.30 -24.53 -3.20
CA CYS A 176 3.39 -24.88 -4.62
C CYS A 176 2.92 -26.32 -4.89
N VAL A 177 3.32 -27.29 -4.06
CA VAL A 177 2.89 -28.69 -4.17
C VAL A 177 1.37 -28.79 -4.00
N GLY A 178 0.81 -28.19 -2.97
CA GLY A 178 -0.63 -28.25 -2.69
C GLY A 178 -1.46 -27.66 -3.83
N GLU A 179 -1.09 -26.47 -4.30
CA GLU A 179 -1.83 -25.78 -5.36
C GLU A 179 -1.69 -26.52 -6.71
N SER A 180 -0.48 -26.98 -7.09
CA SER A 180 -0.29 -27.74 -8.32
C SER A 180 -0.95 -29.12 -8.28
N TYR A 181 -0.98 -29.79 -7.12
CA TYR A 181 -1.70 -31.04 -6.93
C TYR A 181 -3.20 -30.88 -7.10
N ARG A 182 -3.78 -29.82 -6.52
CA ARG A 182 -5.19 -29.46 -6.68
C ARG A 182 -5.51 -29.24 -8.17
N MET A 183 -4.71 -28.40 -8.86
CA MET A 183 -4.89 -28.16 -10.31
C MET A 183 -4.84 -29.46 -11.12
N MET A 184 -3.92 -30.37 -10.79
CA MET A 184 -3.82 -31.68 -11.47
C MET A 184 -5.08 -32.52 -11.23
N CYS A 185 -5.62 -32.56 -10.01
CA CYS A 185 -6.84 -33.30 -9.71
C CYS A 185 -8.05 -32.70 -10.43
N ASP A 186 -8.20 -31.37 -10.39
CA ASP A 186 -9.29 -30.68 -11.07
C ASP A 186 -9.23 -30.87 -12.59
N ALA A 187 -8.03 -30.86 -13.18
CA ALA A 187 -7.82 -31.18 -14.59
C ALA A 187 -8.24 -32.61 -14.93
N CYS A 188 -7.82 -33.61 -14.14
CA CYS A 188 -8.23 -34.99 -14.34
C CYS A 188 -9.75 -35.16 -14.27
N GLN A 189 -10.42 -34.48 -13.36
CA GLN A 189 -11.88 -34.50 -13.25
C GLN A 189 -12.55 -33.87 -14.49
N ARG A 190 -12.04 -32.73 -14.98
CA ARG A 190 -12.56 -32.08 -16.21
C ARG A 190 -12.41 -32.96 -17.45
N LEU A 191 -11.29 -33.66 -17.57
CA LEU A 191 -10.98 -34.54 -18.69
C LEU A 191 -11.59 -35.93 -18.58
N GLY A 192 -12.19 -36.32 -17.45
CA GLY A 192 -12.69 -37.65 -17.21
C GLY A 192 -11.61 -38.76 -17.18
N ILE A 193 -10.34 -38.38 -16.83
CA ILE A 193 -9.21 -39.33 -16.82
C ILE A 193 -8.79 -39.69 -15.39
N HIS A 194 -8.15 -40.88 -15.26
CA HIS A 194 -7.63 -41.30 -13.98
C HIS A 194 -6.47 -40.42 -13.52
N ARG A 195 -6.50 -40.08 -12.21
CA ARG A 195 -5.44 -39.29 -11.59
C ARG A 195 -4.09 -40.04 -11.61
N PRO A 196 -3.00 -39.41 -12.07
CA PRO A 196 -1.67 -40.01 -12.04
C PRO A 196 -1.25 -40.39 -10.62
N ARG A 197 -0.59 -41.54 -10.48
CA ARG A 197 -0.09 -42.01 -9.18
C ARG A 197 1.06 -41.13 -8.70
N THR A 198 0.86 -40.48 -7.53
CA THR A 198 1.85 -39.63 -6.89
C THR A 198 2.11 -40.08 -5.45
N LYS A 199 3.22 -39.67 -4.87
CA LYS A 199 3.52 -39.86 -3.44
C LYS A 199 3.05 -38.68 -2.58
N TYR A 200 1.92 -38.02 -2.93
CA TYR A 200 1.44 -36.83 -2.26
C TYR A 200 1.22 -37.06 -0.75
N LEU A 201 0.46 -38.09 -0.39
CA LEU A 201 0.14 -38.40 1.01
C LEU A 201 1.38 -38.73 1.85
N ASP A 202 2.36 -39.48 1.28
CA ASP A 202 3.61 -39.78 1.98
C ASP A 202 4.46 -38.55 2.24
N VAL A 203 4.47 -37.60 1.30
CA VAL A 203 5.22 -36.36 1.43
C VAL A 203 4.47 -35.39 2.36
N GLU A 204 3.15 -35.36 2.31
CA GLU A 204 2.30 -34.60 3.23
C GLU A 204 2.54 -35.01 4.68
N LYS A 205 2.49 -36.32 4.95
CA LYS A 205 2.78 -36.86 6.30
C LYS A 205 4.18 -36.46 6.77
N ALA A 206 5.19 -36.64 5.93
CA ALA A 206 6.56 -36.23 6.28
C ALA A 206 6.74 -34.72 6.46
N ASN A 207 6.00 -33.91 5.69
CA ASN A 207 6.01 -32.46 5.86
C ASN A 207 5.32 -32.05 7.18
N MET A 208 4.22 -32.70 7.55
CA MET A 208 3.54 -32.48 8.83
C MET A 208 4.42 -32.87 10.02
N GLU A 209 5.13 -34.00 9.95
CA GLU A 209 6.08 -34.44 10.97
C GLU A 209 7.23 -33.42 11.13
N TYR A 210 7.75 -32.90 9.99
CA TYR A 210 8.77 -31.85 10.01
C TYR A 210 8.26 -30.57 10.67
N VAL A 211 7.07 -30.09 10.32
CA VAL A 211 6.49 -28.84 10.86
C VAL A 211 6.20 -28.90 12.35
N LYS A 212 5.84 -30.08 12.87
CA LYS A 212 5.59 -30.29 14.32
C LYS A 212 6.86 -30.23 15.18
N GLN A 213 8.05 -30.38 14.59
CA GLN A 213 9.30 -30.33 15.34
C GLN A 213 9.59 -28.92 15.82
N ARG A 214 9.97 -28.78 17.09
CA ARG A 214 10.34 -27.49 17.68
C ARG A 214 11.68 -26.96 17.16
N LYS A 215 12.64 -27.85 16.89
CA LYS A 215 13.97 -27.53 16.38
C LYS A 215 14.23 -28.33 15.11
N HIS A 216 14.68 -27.66 14.06
CA HIS A 216 14.97 -28.28 12.77
C HIS A 216 16.47 -28.41 12.54
N LYS A 217 16.97 -29.65 12.38
CA LYS A 217 18.35 -29.89 11.94
C LYS A 217 18.50 -29.60 10.45
N LYS A 218 19.62 -29.02 10.03
CA LYS A 218 19.91 -28.71 8.61
C LYS A 218 19.72 -29.92 7.68
N SER A 219 20.12 -31.12 8.13
CA SER A 219 19.95 -32.37 7.39
C SER A 219 18.48 -32.74 7.14
N GLN A 220 17.62 -32.55 8.16
CA GLN A 220 16.18 -32.78 8.08
C GLN A 220 15.52 -31.75 7.12
N GLN A 221 15.90 -30.49 7.23
CA GLN A 221 15.44 -29.44 6.33
C GLN A 221 15.80 -29.75 4.88
N ARG A 222 17.05 -30.15 4.59
CA ARG A 222 17.49 -30.52 3.27
C ARG A 222 16.74 -31.74 2.75
N ARG A 223 16.48 -32.75 3.61
CA ARG A 223 15.71 -33.95 3.28
C ARG A 223 14.28 -33.64 2.86
N ILE A 224 13.57 -32.77 3.62
CA ILE A 224 12.19 -32.43 3.29
C ILE A 224 12.11 -31.56 2.04
N ILE A 225 13.01 -30.59 1.83
CA ILE A 225 13.08 -29.78 0.62
C ILE A 225 13.27 -30.68 -0.61
N ARG A 226 14.18 -31.66 -0.56
CA ARG A 226 14.40 -32.63 -1.65
C ARG A 226 13.12 -33.40 -1.98
N ARG A 227 12.37 -33.86 -0.96
CA ARG A 227 11.11 -34.59 -1.17
C ARG A 227 10.06 -33.72 -1.83
N LEU A 228 9.95 -32.46 -1.39
CA LEU A 228 9.02 -31.46 -1.94
C LEU A 228 9.36 -31.12 -3.40
N LEU A 229 10.63 -30.87 -3.70
CA LEU A 229 11.10 -30.61 -5.08
C LEU A 229 10.83 -31.80 -6.01
N ASN A 230 11.10 -33.01 -5.58
CA ASN A 230 10.86 -34.22 -6.38
C ASN A 230 9.36 -34.42 -6.67
N LEU A 231 8.52 -34.24 -5.66
CA LEU A 231 7.06 -34.33 -5.83
C LEU A 231 6.52 -33.21 -6.74
N LEU A 232 6.95 -31.96 -6.51
CA LEU A 232 6.54 -30.82 -7.32
C LEU A 232 6.96 -31.01 -8.79
N GLY A 233 8.20 -31.43 -9.03
CA GLY A 233 8.70 -31.72 -10.37
C GLY A 233 7.89 -32.80 -11.09
N LYS A 234 7.47 -33.85 -10.36
CA LYS A 234 6.60 -34.91 -10.92
C LYS A 234 5.21 -34.34 -11.28
N ILE A 235 4.57 -33.59 -10.37
CA ILE A 235 3.24 -33.00 -10.63
C ILE A 235 3.30 -32.05 -11.83
N LEU A 236 4.31 -31.18 -11.91
CA LEU A 236 4.49 -30.28 -13.04
C LEU A 236 4.71 -31.02 -14.37
N LYS A 237 5.39 -32.16 -14.34
CA LYS A 237 5.59 -33.03 -15.53
C LYS A 237 4.25 -33.61 -15.98
N GLU A 238 3.43 -34.10 -15.05
CA GLU A 238 2.12 -34.69 -15.38
C GLU A 238 1.16 -33.66 -15.94
N ILE A 239 1.07 -32.44 -15.32
CA ILE A 239 0.24 -31.35 -15.85
C ILE A 239 0.67 -30.97 -17.27
N ARG A 240 2.00 -30.86 -17.54
CA ARG A 240 2.49 -30.57 -18.89
C ARG A 240 2.22 -31.68 -19.87
N ARG A 241 2.19 -32.94 -19.43
CA ARG A 241 1.81 -34.07 -20.27
C ARG A 241 0.35 -33.94 -20.69
N MET A 242 -0.56 -33.68 -19.72
CA MET A 242 -1.97 -33.46 -20.01
C MET A 242 -2.20 -32.31 -20.99
N MET A 243 -1.48 -31.18 -20.82
CA MET A 243 -1.57 -30.02 -21.73
C MET A 243 -1.06 -30.30 -23.14
N ARG A 244 -0.22 -31.33 -23.36
CA ARG A 244 0.22 -31.77 -24.70
C ARG A 244 -0.72 -32.79 -25.33
N GLU A 245 -1.38 -33.60 -24.51
CA GLU A 245 -2.30 -34.66 -24.96
C GLU A 245 -3.72 -34.14 -25.19
N HIS A 246 -4.10 -32.99 -24.56
CA HIS A 246 -5.40 -32.36 -24.63
C HIS A 246 -5.28 -30.86 -24.92
N ASN A 247 -6.40 -30.20 -25.26
CA ASN A 247 -6.44 -28.76 -25.44
C ASN A 247 -6.12 -28.07 -24.12
N GLU A 248 -5.19 -27.12 -24.14
CA GLU A 248 -4.70 -26.41 -22.95
C GLU A 248 -5.82 -25.75 -22.14
N GLN A 249 -6.86 -25.20 -22.79
CA GLN A 249 -8.00 -24.57 -22.15
C GLN A 249 -8.95 -25.56 -21.46
N GLU A 250 -8.96 -26.81 -21.89
CA GLU A 250 -9.70 -27.91 -21.24
C GLU A 250 -8.98 -28.41 -19.99
N VAL A 251 -7.64 -28.39 -20.01
CA VAL A 251 -6.81 -28.81 -18.88
C VAL A 251 -6.80 -27.80 -17.77
N LEU A 252 -6.55 -26.51 -18.07
CA LEU A 252 -6.37 -25.46 -17.09
C LEU A 252 -7.16 -24.19 -17.47
N THR A 253 -7.81 -23.61 -16.49
CA THR A 253 -8.38 -22.25 -16.61
C THR A 253 -7.28 -21.20 -16.77
N VAL A 254 -7.57 -20.03 -17.32
CA VAL A 254 -6.64 -18.90 -17.49
C VAL A 254 -5.95 -18.53 -16.16
N ARG A 255 -6.70 -18.57 -15.05
CA ARG A 255 -6.15 -18.32 -13.72
C ARG A 255 -5.15 -19.40 -13.28
N GLU A 256 -5.47 -20.65 -13.52
CA GLU A 256 -4.59 -21.78 -13.19
C GLU A 256 -3.32 -21.77 -14.04
N GLN A 257 -3.40 -21.45 -15.33
CA GLN A 257 -2.24 -21.26 -16.22
C GLN A 257 -1.29 -20.19 -15.70
N SER A 258 -1.83 -19.03 -15.32
CA SER A 258 -1.05 -17.94 -14.70
C SER A 258 -0.35 -18.41 -13.41
N THR A 259 -1.07 -19.11 -12.54
CA THR A 259 -0.53 -19.64 -11.28
C THR A 259 0.53 -20.72 -11.52
N LEU A 260 0.30 -21.61 -12.49
CA LEU A 260 1.28 -22.63 -12.90
C LEU A 260 2.59 -22.02 -13.42
N GLY A 261 2.50 -20.90 -14.15
CA GLY A 261 3.67 -20.12 -14.57
C GLY A 261 4.51 -19.63 -13.38
N ILE A 262 3.84 -19.10 -12.34
CA ILE A 262 4.50 -18.67 -11.10
C ILE A 262 5.13 -19.86 -10.37
N ILE A 263 4.40 -20.96 -10.18
CA ILE A 263 4.87 -22.18 -9.51
C ILE A 263 6.08 -22.76 -10.26
N THR A 264 6.05 -22.77 -11.59
CA THR A 264 7.17 -23.23 -12.42
C THR A 264 8.42 -22.37 -12.21
N LYS A 265 8.26 -21.03 -12.10
CA LYS A 265 9.38 -20.12 -11.80
C LYS A 265 9.94 -20.39 -10.39
N VAL A 266 9.07 -20.54 -9.38
CA VAL A 266 9.48 -20.91 -8.02
C VAL A 266 10.23 -22.25 -8.01
N TYR A 267 9.71 -23.26 -8.70
CA TYR A 267 10.38 -24.57 -8.79
C TYR A 267 11.80 -24.46 -9.34
N ARG A 268 11.99 -23.70 -10.44
CA ARG A 268 13.34 -23.47 -11.01
C ARG A 268 14.25 -22.76 -10.03
N GLN A 269 13.80 -21.67 -9.40
CA GLN A 269 14.57 -20.91 -8.41
C GLN A 269 15.01 -21.80 -7.24
N GLN A 270 14.08 -22.56 -6.66
CA GLN A 270 14.34 -23.42 -5.50
C GLN A 270 15.19 -24.65 -5.87
N LYS A 271 15.00 -25.20 -7.06
CA LYS A 271 15.78 -26.33 -7.57
C LYS A 271 17.24 -25.93 -7.80
N ASN A 272 17.47 -24.81 -8.48
CA ASN A 272 18.81 -24.28 -8.73
C ASN A 272 19.56 -24.00 -7.42
N HIS A 273 18.90 -23.31 -6.48
CA HIS A 273 19.48 -23.02 -5.16
C HIS A 273 19.76 -24.30 -4.34
N PHE A 274 18.90 -25.30 -4.45
CA PHE A 274 19.13 -26.61 -3.79
C PHE A 274 20.32 -27.36 -4.37
N ASP A 275 20.50 -27.28 -5.70
CA ASP A 275 21.56 -28.00 -6.43
C ASP A 275 22.91 -27.27 -6.33
N SER A 276 22.96 -25.94 -6.19
CA SER A 276 24.20 -25.15 -6.01
C SER A 276 24.94 -25.50 -4.72
N ASN A 277 24.27 -26.09 -3.75
CA ASN A 277 24.84 -26.43 -2.44
C ASN A 277 25.38 -25.25 -1.62
N ASP A 278 25.27 -24.00 -2.09
CA ASP A 278 25.67 -22.82 -1.35
C ASP A 278 24.47 -22.13 -0.69
N PRO A 279 24.32 -22.21 0.65
CA PRO A 279 23.24 -21.54 1.37
C PRO A 279 23.32 -19.99 1.33
N ARG A 280 24.48 -19.45 0.91
CA ARG A 280 24.72 -18.01 0.83
C ARG A 280 24.40 -17.44 -0.54
N GLU A 281 24.25 -18.29 -1.55
CA GLU A 281 23.91 -17.86 -2.90
C GLU A 281 22.53 -17.17 -2.90
N SER A 282 22.51 -15.92 -3.34
CA SER A 282 21.26 -15.16 -3.45
C SER A 282 20.46 -15.62 -4.67
N ILE A 283 19.17 -15.88 -4.47
CA ILE A 283 18.27 -16.22 -5.58
C ILE A 283 17.86 -14.90 -6.27
N PRO A 284 18.27 -14.66 -7.51
CA PRO A 284 17.85 -13.47 -8.25
C PRO A 284 16.33 -13.42 -8.39
N ASP A 285 15.75 -12.23 -8.19
CA ASP A 285 14.31 -11.98 -8.34
C ASP A 285 13.42 -12.99 -7.57
N ARG A 286 13.87 -13.40 -6.38
CA ARG A 286 13.28 -14.47 -5.55
C ARG A 286 11.80 -14.22 -5.28
N ILE A 287 10.96 -15.16 -5.72
CA ILE A 287 9.55 -15.20 -5.36
C ILE A 287 9.40 -15.81 -3.96
N VAL A 288 8.66 -15.14 -3.10
CA VAL A 288 8.44 -15.54 -1.69
C VAL A 288 7.00 -15.94 -1.39
N SER A 289 6.08 -15.72 -2.33
CA SER A 289 4.67 -16.10 -2.22
C SER A 289 4.06 -16.35 -3.59
N ILE A 290 3.30 -17.41 -3.76
CA ILE A 290 2.56 -17.68 -5.01
C ILE A 290 1.33 -16.79 -5.16
N SER A 291 0.72 -16.36 -4.05
CA SER A 291 -0.41 -15.44 -4.07
C SER A 291 -0.02 -13.98 -4.27
N LYS A 292 1.23 -13.62 -3.90
CA LYS A 292 1.80 -12.27 -4.07
C LYS A 292 3.17 -12.36 -4.76
N PRO A 293 3.22 -12.79 -6.02
CA PRO A 293 4.48 -13.06 -6.72
C PRO A 293 5.32 -11.82 -7.03
N TYR A 294 4.76 -10.64 -6.79
CA TYR A 294 5.43 -9.34 -6.94
C TYR A 294 6.22 -8.91 -5.71
N VAL A 295 6.00 -9.53 -4.54
CA VAL A 295 6.73 -9.19 -3.30
C VAL A 295 8.11 -9.83 -3.32
N ARG A 296 9.10 -9.05 -2.90
CA ARG A 296 10.50 -9.48 -2.78
C ARG A 296 10.99 -9.31 -1.34
N PRO A 297 12.01 -10.05 -0.91
CA PRO A 297 12.68 -9.79 0.36
C PRO A 297 13.40 -8.43 0.29
N ILE A 298 13.17 -7.59 1.29
CA ILE A 298 13.84 -6.30 1.46
C ILE A 298 14.72 -6.39 2.70
N VAL A 299 16.04 -6.43 2.49
CA VAL A 299 17.01 -6.46 3.59
C VAL A 299 17.16 -5.04 4.14
N ARG A 300 17.01 -4.88 5.47
CA ARG A 300 17.04 -3.58 6.14
C ARG A 300 18.18 -3.43 7.17
N GLY A 301 18.95 -4.48 7.42
CA GLY A 301 20.07 -4.43 8.37
C GLY A 301 19.70 -4.13 9.84
N LYS A 302 18.42 -4.29 10.22
CA LYS A 302 17.96 -4.10 11.59
C LYS A 302 18.23 -5.34 12.45
N GLU A 303 18.62 -5.16 13.72
CA GLU A 303 18.94 -6.26 14.62
C GLU A 303 17.78 -7.24 14.85
N VAL A 304 16.55 -6.73 15.00
CA VAL A 304 15.38 -7.56 15.34
C VAL A 304 14.75 -8.21 14.10
N LYS A 305 14.79 -7.55 12.95
CA LYS A 305 14.13 -8.04 11.72
C LYS A 305 14.94 -7.66 10.49
N ASN A 306 15.81 -8.57 10.08
CA ASN A 306 16.73 -8.31 8.98
C ASN A 306 16.04 -8.22 7.60
N VAL A 307 14.88 -8.87 7.42
CA VAL A 307 14.16 -8.93 6.13
C VAL A 307 12.69 -8.59 6.32
N GLU A 308 12.21 -7.65 5.53
CA GLU A 308 10.80 -7.25 5.44
C GLU A 308 10.22 -7.66 4.09
N PHE A 309 8.91 -7.94 4.05
CA PHE A 309 8.19 -8.39 2.84
C PHE A 309 7.03 -7.43 2.56
N GLY A 310 7.19 -6.57 1.59
CA GLY A 310 6.19 -5.55 1.28
C GLY A 310 6.71 -4.53 0.27
N ALA A 311 6.17 -3.32 0.34
CA ALA A 311 6.57 -2.22 -0.51
C ALA A 311 7.55 -1.29 0.20
N LYS A 312 8.76 -1.12 -0.35
CA LYS A 312 9.69 -0.06 0.07
C LYS A 312 9.19 1.26 -0.51
N CYS A 313 8.98 2.22 0.36
CA CYS A 313 8.49 3.56 0.01
C CYS A 313 9.52 4.60 0.42
N ASN A 314 10.02 5.36 -0.55
CA ASN A 314 10.81 6.56 -0.31
C ASN A 314 9.86 7.75 -0.28
N ASN A 315 9.87 8.52 0.79
CA ASN A 315 9.01 9.68 0.98
C ASN A 315 9.83 10.95 1.07
N ILE A 316 9.26 12.05 0.59
CA ILE A 316 9.65 13.39 1.04
C ILE A 316 8.60 13.88 2.03
N GLN A 317 9.02 14.65 3.03
CA GLN A 317 8.15 15.30 3.99
C GLN A 317 8.46 16.79 4.01
N VAL A 318 7.44 17.61 3.77
CA VAL A 318 7.51 19.07 3.79
C VAL A 318 6.56 19.56 4.85
N ASP A 319 7.05 20.34 5.79
CA ASP A 319 6.25 20.86 6.91
C ASP A 319 5.36 19.77 7.58
N GLY A 320 5.91 18.56 7.82
CA GLY A 320 5.23 17.42 8.43
C GLY A 320 4.27 16.64 7.51
N ILE A 321 4.10 17.05 6.25
CA ILE A 321 3.22 16.40 5.27
C ILE A 321 4.04 15.52 4.33
N SER A 322 3.70 14.23 4.28
CA SER A 322 4.46 13.20 3.56
C SER A 322 3.96 12.97 2.14
N PHE A 323 4.87 12.85 1.18
CA PHE A 323 4.57 12.53 -0.22
C PHE A 323 5.45 11.39 -0.72
N ILE A 324 4.87 10.49 -1.52
CA ILE A 324 5.54 9.30 -2.07
C ILE A 324 6.42 9.72 -3.24
N GLU A 325 7.75 9.62 -3.10
CA GLU A 325 8.67 9.80 -4.21
C GLU A 325 8.80 8.51 -5.03
N LYS A 326 9.02 7.37 -4.36
CA LYS A 326 9.11 6.07 -5.01
C LYS A 326 8.48 4.98 -4.17
N LEU A 327 7.67 4.14 -4.81
CA LEU A 327 7.09 2.95 -4.25
C LEU A 327 7.48 1.72 -5.07
N SER A 328 8.10 0.72 -4.43
CA SER A 328 8.56 -0.48 -5.12
C SER A 328 8.47 -1.71 -4.22
N PHE A 329 8.03 -2.83 -4.78
CA PHE A 329 8.11 -4.14 -4.12
C PHE A 329 9.47 -4.82 -4.27
N ASN A 330 10.38 -4.22 -5.05
CA ASN A 330 11.77 -4.59 -5.12
C ASN A 330 12.60 -3.65 -4.25
N ALA A 331 13.66 -4.18 -3.65
CA ALA A 331 14.64 -3.35 -2.96
C ALA A 331 15.27 -2.33 -3.93
N PHE A 332 15.53 -1.14 -3.45
CA PHE A 332 16.28 -0.11 -4.15
C PHE A 332 17.16 0.66 -3.16
N ASN A 333 18.25 1.24 -3.66
CA ASN A 333 19.08 2.12 -2.86
C ASN A 333 18.43 3.52 -2.79
N GLU A 334 18.04 3.94 -1.59
CA GLU A 334 17.43 5.26 -1.34
C GLU A 334 18.40 6.41 -1.60
N GLY A 335 19.71 6.22 -1.33
CA GLY A 335 20.72 7.23 -1.58
C GLY A 335 20.76 7.72 -3.03
N THR A 336 20.40 6.87 -4.00
CA THR A 336 20.31 7.26 -5.41
C THR A 336 19.08 8.11 -5.74
N ARG A 337 18.19 8.34 -4.77
CA ARG A 337 16.90 9.00 -5.01
C ARG A 337 16.90 10.51 -4.71
N LEU A 338 17.95 11.07 -4.08
CA LEU A 338 17.96 12.46 -3.65
C LEU A 338 17.64 13.46 -4.77
N GLY A 339 18.28 13.31 -5.93
CA GLY A 339 18.00 14.17 -7.08
C GLY A 339 16.55 14.11 -7.57
N HIS A 340 15.87 12.94 -7.41
CA HIS A 340 14.46 12.80 -7.72
C HIS A 340 13.57 13.43 -6.63
N CYS A 341 13.99 13.37 -5.36
CA CYS A 341 13.32 14.06 -4.26
C CYS A 341 13.32 15.58 -4.49
N ILE A 342 14.46 16.16 -4.86
CA ILE A 342 14.60 17.59 -5.17
C ILE A 342 13.68 18.00 -6.33
N LYS A 343 13.69 17.22 -7.43
CA LYS A 343 12.81 17.47 -8.59
C LYS A 343 11.34 17.35 -8.22
N MET A 344 10.98 16.38 -7.41
CA MET A 344 9.61 16.19 -6.94
C MET A 344 9.17 17.35 -6.05
N HIS A 345 10.01 17.77 -5.11
CA HIS A 345 9.76 18.91 -4.24
C HIS A 345 9.44 20.16 -5.05
N LYS A 346 10.31 20.52 -6.01
CA LYS A 346 10.09 21.67 -6.90
C LYS A 346 8.80 21.56 -7.70
N ARG A 347 8.45 20.36 -8.19
CA ARG A 347 7.20 20.12 -8.91
C ARG A 347 5.96 20.33 -8.04
N LEU A 348 5.97 19.84 -6.79
CA LEU A 348 4.82 19.92 -5.88
C LEU A 348 4.60 21.33 -5.33
N PHE A 349 5.67 22.04 -5.02
CA PHE A 349 5.58 23.30 -4.28
C PHE A 349 5.96 24.53 -5.09
N GLY A 350 6.61 24.36 -6.24
CA GLY A 350 7.03 25.46 -7.12
C GLY A 350 8.23 26.27 -6.61
N VAL A 351 8.83 25.84 -5.48
CA VAL A 351 10.00 26.51 -4.86
C VAL A 351 11.21 25.60 -4.88
N ASP A 352 12.40 26.18 -4.92
CA ASP A 352 13.64 25.44 -4.79
C ASP A 352 13.90 25.10 -3.32
N ALA A 353 14.39 23.88 -3.08
CA ALA A 353 14.74 23.46 -1.74
C ALA A 353 15.99 24.19 -1.26
N LYS A 354 15.96 24.77 -0.07
CA LYS A 354 17.11 25.39 0.61
C LYS A 354 17.72 24.48 1.66
N LYS A 355 16.91 23.62 2.29
CA LYS A 355 17.33 22.73 3.36
C LYS A 355 16.81 21.31 3.13
N ILE A 356 17.68 20.31 3.34
CA ILE A 356 17.33 18.90 3.21
C ILE A 356 17.82 18.12 4.42
N GLY A 357 16.88 17.43 5.10
CA GLY A 357 17.18 16.42 6.11
C GLY A 357 17.10 15.01 5.54
N GLY A 358 18.22 14.30 5.48
CA GLY A 358 18.29 12.89 5.09
C GLY A 358 19.18 12.10 6.06
N ASP A 359 19.06 10.77 6.05
CA ASP A 359 19.97 9.93 6.82
C ASP A 359 21.34 9.77 6.14
N THR A 360 22.24 9.01 6.76
CA THR A 360 23.58 8.75 6.23
C THR A 360 23.58 8.01 4.90
N GLY A 361 22.52 7.27 4.57
CA GLY A 361 22.35 6.58 3.30
C GLY A 361 22.26 7.53 2.10
N TYR A 362 21.78 8.76 2.32
CA TYR A 362 21.74 9.81 1.30
C TYR A 362 23.04 10.61 1.19
N ALA A 363 23.97 10.49 2.14
CA ALA A 363 25.19 11.32 2.23
C ALA A 363 26.33 10.88 1.29
N GLY A 364 26.03 10.22 0.18
CA GLY A 364 26.99 9.83 -0.85
C GLY A 364 27.67 11.05 -1.53
N THR A 365 28.85 10.86 -2.13
CA THR A 365 29.64 11.94 -2.75
C THR A 365 28.81 12.69 -3.80
N ALA A 366 28.20 11.98 -4.75
CA ALA A 366 27.39 12.60 -5.80
C ALA A 366 26.25 13.47 -5.25
N ASN A 367 25.59 13.04 -4.17
CA ASN A 367 24.52 13.81 -3.53
C ASN A 367 25.05 15.07 -2.82
N ARG A 368 26.25 14.98 -2.22
CA ARG A 368 26.93 16.15 -1.60
C ARG A 368 27.30 17.20 -2.63
N ASP A 369 27.85 16.74 -3.76
CA ASP A 369 28.24 17.63 -4.86
C ASP A 369 27.00 18.29 -5.46
N LEU A 370 25.93 17.55 -5.70
CA LEU A 370 24.64 18.08 -6.14
C LEU A 370 24.06 19.12 -5.18
N CYS A 371 24.05 18.86 -3.87
CA CYS A 371 23.55 19.83 -2.89
C CYS A 371 24.44 21.08 -2.80
N LYS A 372 25.76 20.92 -2.94
CA LYS A 372 26.71 22.04 -2.99
C LYS A 372 26.51 22.93 -4.22
N GLU A 373 26.34 22.31 -5.39
CA GLU A 373 26.04 22.98 -6.65
C GLU A 373 24.75 23.81 -6.58
N LEU A 374 23.71 23.24 -5.96
CA LEU A 374 22.42 23.89 -5.79
C LEU A 374 22.36 24.83 -4.56
N GLY A 375 23.41 24.99 -3.79
CA GLY A 375 23.42 25.82 -2.59
C GLY A 375 22.55 25.32 -1.44
N ILE A 376 22.26 24.00 -1.37
CA ILE A 376 21.33 23.41 -0.41
C ILE A 376 22.08 23.02 0.87
N GLN A 377 21.58 23.47 2.02
CA GLN A 377 22.05 23.04 3.33
C GLN A 377 21.50 21.63 3.67
N THR A 378 22.34 20.78 4.25
CA THR A 378 21.96 19.39 4.49
C THR A 378 22.29 18.91 5.91
N SER A 379 21.59 17.85 6.36
CA SER A 379 21.92 17.12 7.59
C SER A 379 23.19 16.25 7.46
N PHE A 380 23.86 16.23 6.31
CA PHE A 380 25.00 15.34 6.03
C PHE A 380 26.27 15.79 6.78
N VAL A 381 26.93 14.85 7.44
CA VAL A 381 28.21 15.11 8.12
C VAL A 381 29.26 15.55 7.08
N LYS A 382 29.88 16.72 7.26
CA LYS A 382 30.89 17.21 6.36
C LYS A 382 32.16 16.35 6.37
N ARG A 383 32.81 16.25 5.22
CA ARG A 383 34.13 15.63 5.09
C ARG A 383 35.21 16.74 5.19
N GLY A 384 36.26 16.49 5.95
CA GLY A 384 37.38 17.44 6.14
C GLY A 384 37.27 18.26 7.44
N ARG A 385 38.30 19.09 7.73
CA ARG A 385 38.38 19.91 8.93
C ARG A 385 37.91 21.35 8.60
N PRO A 386 36.72 21.78 9.03
CA PRO A 386 36.26 23.15 8.80
C PRO A 386 36.95 24.18 9.68
N SER A 387 36.93 25.47 9.31
CA SER A 387 37.34 26.58 10.18
C SER A 387 36.40 26.72 11.38
N ALA A 388 36.90 27.19 12.53
CA ALA A 388 36.20 27.14 13.80
C ALA A 388 34.90 27.97 13.85
N GLU A 389 34.83 29.11 13.14
CA GLU A 389 33.64 29.98 13.13
C GLU A 389 32.50 29.43 12.27
N LYS A 390 32.79 29.03 11.02
CA LYS A 390 31.77 28.40 10.13
C LYS A 390 31.28 27.08 10.67
N LYS A 391 32.04 26.39 11.52
CA LYS A 391 31.70 25.11 12.10
C LYS A 391 30.47 25.17 13.01
N ARG A 392 30.35 26.23 13.84
CA ARG A 392 29.25 26.33 14.82
C ARG A 392 27.88 26.51 14.19
N GLU A 393 27.75 27.39 13.24
CA GLU A 393 26.49 27.69 12.55
C GLU A 393 26.04 26.51 11.67
N GLU A 394 26.97 25.96 10.87
CA GLU A 394 26.69 24.79 10.03
C GLU A 394 26.41 23.53 10.82
N ASP A 395 27.05 23.31 11.97
CA ASP A 395 26.76 22.20 12.85
C ASP A 395 25.40 22.36 13.52
N TYR A 396 24.96 23.57 13.85
CA TYR A 396 23.63 23.83 14.41
C TYR A 396 22.55 23.46 13.38
N VAL A 397 22.59 23.99 12.17
CA VAL A 397 21.62 23.67 11.11
C VAL A 397 21.60 22.18 10.82
N ARG A 398 22.77 21.54 10.72
CA ARG A 398 22.88 20.09 10.50
C ARG A 398 22.22 19.28 11.61
N GLN A 399 22.48 19.62 12.87
CA GLN A 399 21.93 18.93 14.03
C GLN A 399 20.41 19.12 14.12
N GLU A 400 19.92 20.32 13.83
CA GLU A 400 18.49 20.60 13.80
C GLU A 400 17.78 19.79 12.71
N LEU A 401 18.29 19.80 11.47
CA LEU A 401 17.74 18.99 10.39
C LEU A 401 17.75 17.48 10.71
N ALA A 402 18.84 17.00 11.33
CA ALA A 402 18.93 15.59 11.75
C ALA A 402 17.90 15.25 12.84
N ARG A 403 17.73 16.15 13.85
CA ARG A 403 16.78 16.00 14.95
C ARG A 403 15.32 16.00 14.43
N VAL A 404 14.99 16.97 13.60
CA VAL A 404 13.62 17.08 13.04
C VAL A 404 13.30 15.87 12.16
N ARG A 405 14.23 15.41 11.33
CA ARG A 405 14.05 14.17 10.56
C ARG A 405 13.76 12.98 11.48
N ALA A 406 14.58 12.78 12.50
CA ALA A 406 14.43 11.64 13.40
C ALA A 406 13.08 11.69 14.17
N THR A 407 12.63 12.86 14.57
CA THR A 407 11.37 13.00 15.31
C THR A 407 10.13 12.99 14.41
N GLN A 408 10.10 13.84 13.40
CA GLN A 408 8.90 14.01 12.57
C GLN A 408 8.70 12.88 11.55
N MET A 409 9.73 12.48 10.80
CA MET A 409 9.55 11.42 9.81
C MET A 409 9.35 10.04 10.45
N GLU A 410 10.15 9.68 11.47
CA GLU A 410 9.97 8.39 12.15
C GLU A 410 8.63 8.35 12.89
N GLY A 411 8.23 9.45 13.54
CA GLY A 411 6.91 9.61 14.15
C GLY A 411 5.79 9.48 13.12
N SER A 412 5.92 10.10 11.96
CA SER A 412 4.97 9.98 10.85
C SER A 412 4.84 8.55 10.34
N PHE A 413 5.96 7.82 10.15
CA PHE A 413 5.93 6.41 9.76
C PHE A 413 5.29 5.52 10.82
N GLY A 414 5.56 5.80 12.12
CA GLY A 414 4.91 5.13 13.24
C GLY A 414 3.39 5.33 13.20
N THR A 415 2.96 6.59 13.13
CA THR A 415 1.54 6.97 13.04
C THR A 415 0.83 6.29 11.85
N GLN A 416 1.43 6.33 10.66
CA GLN A 416 0.89 5.68 9.46
C GLN A 416 0.71 4.17 9.66
N LYS A 417 1.69 3.51 10.28
CA LYS A 417 1.65 2.06 10.52
C LYS A 417 0.61 1.66 11.56
N GLU A 418 0.52 2.39 12.67
CA GLU A 418 -0.34 2.03 13.80
C GLU A 418 -1.79 2.50 13.62
N HIS A 419 -1.99 3.69 13.03
CA HIS A 419 -3.30 4.35 13.02
C HIS A 419 -3.98 4.40 11.65
N TYR A 420 -3.31 3.93 10.56
CA TYR A 420 -3.88 3.99 9.21
C TYR A 420 -3.73 2.68 8.43
N ALA A 421 -3.81 1.55 9.14
CA ALA A 421 -3.81 0.17 8.62
C ALA A 421 -2.58 -0.20 7.75
N MET A 422 -1.42 0.49 7.95
CA MET A 422 -0.25 0.30 7.10
C MET A 422 0.85 -0.57 7.73
N ARG A 423 0.66 -1.08 8.96
CA ARG A 423 1.59 -2.03 9.59
C ARG A 423 1.65 -3.35 8.83
N ARG A 424 0.47 -3.87 8.45
CA ARG A 424 0.29 -5.03 7.57
C ARG A 424 -0.87 -4.80 6.63
N ILE A 425 -0.59 -4.63 5.35
CA ILE A 425 -1.57 -4.26 4.34
C ILE A 425 -2.35 -5.49 3.90
N LYS A 426 -3.63 -5.54 4.31
CA LYS A 426 -4.56 -6.62 4.01
C LYS A 426 -5.19 -6.46 2.61
N ALA A 427 -4.37 -6.58 1.58
CA ALA A 427 -4.82 -6.55 0.19
C ALA A 427 -4.35 -7.81 -0.56
N ARG A 428 -5.14 -8.27 -1.52
CA ARG A 428 -4.84 -9.47 -2.32
C ARG A 428 -4.08 -9.14 -3.60
N LYS A 429 -4.27 -7.94 -4.16
CA LYS A 429 -3.70 -7.52 -5.44
C LYS A 429 -2.67 -6.42 -5.25
N LYS A 430 -1.62 -6.40 -6.08
CA LYS A 430 -0.58 -5.36 -6.09
C LYS A 430 -1.16 -3.94 -6.17
N LYS A 431 -2.09 -3.71 -7.11
CA LYS A 431 -2.72 -2.40 -7.31
C LYS A 431 -3.49 -1.93 -6.06
N THR A 432 -4.18 -2.84 -5.38
CA THR A 432 -4.90 -2.54 -4.14
C THR A 432 -3.94 -2.24 -2.98
N GLU A 433 -2.79 -2.92 -2.87
CA GLU A 433 -1.77 -2.56 -1.89
C GLU A 433 -1.23 -1.15 -2.13
N ILE A 434 -0.94 -0.80 -3.38
CA ILE A 434 -0.49 0.54 -3.77
C ILE A 434 -1.54 1.59 -3.42
N LEU A 435 -2.83 1.31 -3.70
CA LEU A 435 -3.95 2.19 -3.34
C LEU A 435 -4.03 2.42 -1.83
N TYR A 436 -3.89 1.36 -1.04
CA TYR A 436 -3.94 1.46 0.42
C TYR A 436 -2.75 2.25 0.99
N ILE A 437 -1.55 2.07 0.43
CA ILE A 437 -0.38 2.87 0.82
C ILE A 437 -0.62 4.35 0.50
N PHE A 438 -1.11 4.64 -0.70
CA PHE A 438 -1.42 6.01 -1.10
C PHE A 438 -2.43 6.66 -0.15
N PHE A 439 -3.60 6.04 0.03
CA PHE A 439 -4.63 6.61 0.90
C PHE A 439 -4.24 6.59 2.38
N GLY A 440 -3.47 5.61 2.85
CA GLY A 440 -2.99 5.56 4.23
C GLY A 440 -2.09 6.76 4.57
N ILE A 441 -1.10 7.06 3.72
CA ILE A 441 -0.22 8.22 3.88
C ILE A 441 -1.03 9.51 3.83
N HIS A 442 -1.91 9.67 2.82
CA HIS A 442 -2.64 10.92 2.62
C HIS A 442 -3.81 11.11 3.59
N THR A 443 -4.35 10.05 4.18
CA THR A 443 -5.28 10.16 5.32
C THR A 443 -4.56 10.66 6.57
N ALA A 444 -3.37 10.14 6.87
CA ALA A 444 -2.55 10.67 7.97
C ALA A 444 -2.24 12.16 7.77
N ASN A 445 -1.87 12.56 6.55
CA ASN A 445 -1.66 13.95 6.19
C ASN A 445 -2.92 14.81 6.41
N ALA A 446 -4.08 14.34 5.92
CA ALA A 446 -5.35 15.07 6.03
C ALA A 446 -5.79 15.27 7.49
N VAL A 447 -5.57 14.25 8.35
CA VAL A 447 -5.81 14.37 9.80
C VAL A 447 -4.87 15.39 10.43
N HIS A 448 -3.57 15.33 10.11
CA HIS A 448 -2.58 16.30 10.60
C HIS A 448 -2.96 17.74 10.20
N MET A 449 -3.37 17.95 8.94
CA MET A 449 -3.84 19.26 8.47
C MET A 449 -5.15 19.69 9.15
N ALA A 450 -6.06 18.76 9.42
CA ALA A 450 -7.31 19.05 10.15
C ALA A 450 -7.06 19.47 11.60
N GLN A 451 -6.05 18.93 12.25
CA GLN A 451 -5.60 19.32 13.60
C GLN A 451 -5.01 20.74 13.57
N ARG A 452 -4.14 21.06 12.62
CA ARG A 452 -3.61 22.43 12.44
C ARG A 452 -4.71 23.47 12.23
N LEU A 453 -5.76 23.14 11.48
CA LEU A 453 -6.91 24.04 11.32
C LEU A 453 -7.68 24.26 12.63
N ALA A 454 -7.73 23.29 13.52
CA ALA A 454 -8.35 23.46 14.84
C ALA A 454 -7.53 24.43 15.69
N GLU A 455 -6.20 24.21 15.79
CA GLU A 455 -5.28 25.08 16.53
C GLU A 455 -5.30 26.53 16.04
N LEU A 456 -5.34 26.75 14.71
CA LEU A 456 -5.43 28.10 14.12
C LEU A 456 -6.75 28.82 14.47
N LYS A 457 -7.85 28.09 14.68
CA LYS A 457 -9.13 28.68 15.10
C LYS A 457 -9.12 29.06 16.58
N GLU A 458 -8.54 28.18 17.42
CA GLU A 458 -8.41 28.44 18.86
C GLU A 458 -7.53 29.68 19.13
N THR A 459 -6.40 29.80 18.42
CA THR A 459 -5.48 30.95 18.53
C THR A 459 -6.11 32.26 18.04
N LYS A 460 -7.10 32.24 17.13
CA LYS A 460 -7.82 33.42 16.68
C LYS A 460 -9.01 33.77 17.56
N ALA A 461 -9.46 32.86 18.40
CA ALA A 461 -10.58 33.07 19.32
C ALA A 461 -10.12 33.46 20.74
N ALA A 462 -8.82 33.25 21.06
CA ALA A 462 -8.13 33.71 22.26
C ALA A 462 -7.48 35.09 22.01
#